data_bd6f4bf296edb2b1fb8b6048b60d8f53
#
_entry.id   bd6f4bf296edb2b1fb8b6048b60d8f53
#
_cell.length_a   1.000
_cell.length_b   1.000
_cell.length_c   1.000
_cell.angle_alpha   90.00
_cell.angle_beta   90.00
_cell.angle_gamma   90.00
#
_symmetry.space_group_name_H-M   'P 1'
#
loop_
_entity.id
_entity.type
_entity.pdbx_description
1 polymer ?
#
loop_
_entity_poly.entity_id
_entity_poly.type
_entity_poly.pdbx_seq_one_letter_code
_entity_poly.pdbx_strand_id
1 'polypeptide(L)'
;MSRRTDRQTDRQTGLIKLIQYVFGYVWLPLSKISIPFRGEYITKSGSTAGDIPVILGGQEPAYYIDKCNHTGEIVVVARSGVSAGFVSYWDEPIFVTDGFGYESNSEWVTTKYLFYILKNKENELNSMKRGAGVPHISGAALSEVKFPVPSLKEQERIVSILDRFDTLCNDISEGLPAEIEARQKQYEYYRDKLLSFKELKP
;
A
#
# COMPACT_ATOMS: atom_id res chain seq x y z
N MET A 1 17.01 -30.46 19.38
CA MET A 1 16.91 -29.00 19.61
C MET A 1 15.53 -28.42 19.24
N SER A 2 14.73 -29.03 18.39
CA SER A 2 13.43 -28.57 17.88
C SER A 2 12.34 -28.27 18.95
N ARG A 3 12.04 -29.23 19.84
CA ARG A 3 10.91 -29.14 20.79
C ARG A 3 10.96 -27.98 21.80
N ARG A 4 12.11 -27.38 22.09
CA ARG A 4 12.26 -26.27 23.05
C ARG A 4 11.97 -24.95 22.38
N THR A 5 12.32 -24.80 21.12
CA THR A 5 12.05 -23.65 20.27
C THR A 5 10.54 -23.53 19.99
N ASP A 6 9.88 -24.65 19.65
CA ASP A 6 8.45 -24.70 19.35
C ASP A 6 7.61 -24.24 20.57
N ARG A 7 7.91 -24.75 21.78
CA ARG A 7 7.21 -24.34 23.01
C ARG A 7 7.41 -22.86 23.38
N GLN A 8 8.54 -22.28 23.03
CA GLN A 8 8.81 -20.85 23.29
C GLN A 8 8.04 -19.98 22.31
N THR A 9 7.98 -20.38 21.05
CA THR A 9 7.17 -19.72 20.00
C THR A 9 5.69 -19.77 20.36
N ASP A 10 5.16 -20.93 20.74
CA ASP A 10 3.75 -21.11 21.14
C ASP A 10 3.37 -20.21 22.32
N ARG A 11 4.26 -20.06 23.33
CA ARG A 11 4.03 -19.18 24.48
C ARG A 11 4.01 -17.71 24.07
N GLN A 12 4.91 -17.27 23.17
CA GLN A 12 4.94 -15.91 22.68
C GLN A 12 3.67 -15.60 21.86
N THR A 13 3.26 -16.49 20.99
CA THR A 13 2.02 -16.39 20.22
C THR A 13 0.80 -16.29 21.13
N GLY A 14 0.70 -17.14 22.16
CA GLY A 14 -0.38 -17.11 23.14
C GLY A 14 -0.45 -15.79 23.93
N LEU A 15 0.70 -15.26 24.34
CA LEU A 15 0.77 -13.97 25.03
C LEU A 15 0.34 -12.81 24.15
N ILE A 16 0.77 -12.78 22.89
CA ILE A 16 0.37 -11.75 21.92
C ILE A 16 -1.16 -11.78 21.72
N LYS A 17 -1.75 -12.94 21.51
CA LYS A 17 -3.21 -13.10 21.38
C LYS A 17 -3.97 -12.66 22.62
N LEU A 18 -3.44 -12.93 23.80
CA LEU A 18 -4.02 -12.46 25.07
C LEU A 18 -3.98 -10.93 25.17
N ILE A 19 -2.86 -10.30 24.80
CA ILE A 19 -2.72 -8.83 24.79
C ILE A 19 -3.72 -8.23 23.79
N GLN A 20 -3.86 -8.81 22.57
CA GLN A 20 -4.86 -8.38 21.59
C GLN A 20 -6.29 -8.48 22.15
N TYR A 21 -6.60 -9.56 22.88
CA TYR A 21 -7.92 -9.74 23.49
C TYR A 21 -8.24 -8.69 24.56
N VAL A 22 -7.25 -8.40 25.42
CA VAL A 22 -7.44 -7.47 26.57
C VAL A 22 -7.40 -5.99 26.12
N PHE A 23 -6.48 -5.63 25.23
CA PHE A 23 -6.22 -4.24 24.84
C PHE A 23 -6.69 -3.88 23.43
N GLY A 24 -7.25 -4.82 22.68
CA GLY A 24 -7.73 -4.65 21.31
C GLY A 24 -6.63 -4.77 20.25
N TYR A 25 -5.37 -4.48 20.57
CA TYR A 25 -4.22 -4.59 19.65
C TYR A 25 -2.89 -4.75 20.40
N VAL A 26 -1.85 -5.12 19.65
CA VAL A 26 -0.47 -5.19 20.12
C VAL A 26 0.45 -4.48 19.13
N TRP A 27 1.53 -3.86 19.61
CA TRP A 27 2.56 -3.27 18.76
C TRP A 27 3.59 -4.32 18.38
N LEU A 28 3.70 -4.61 17.08
CA LEU A 28 4.70 -5.54 16.56
C LEU A 28 5.57 -4.86 15.48
N PRO A 29 6.89 -5.19 15.43
CA PRO A 29 7.78 -4.69 14.39
C PRO A 29 7.42 -5.31 13.03
N LEU A 30 7.75 -4.61 11.94
CA LEU A 30 7.50 -5.08 10.57
C LEU A 30 8.10 -6.48 10.33
N SER A 31 9.30 -6.72 10.85
CA SER A 31 9.99 -8.03 10.76
C SER A 31 9.22 -9.20 11.37
N LYS A 32 8.25 -8.94 12.27
CA LYS A 32 7.41 -10.00 12.87
C LYS A 32 6.14 -10.26 12.06
N ILE A 33 5.60 -9.21 11.43
CA ILE A 33 4.29 -9.27 10.74
C ILE A 33 4.39 -9.45 9.23
N SER A 34 5.61 -9.42 8.68
CA SER A 34 5.83 -9.58 7.24
C SER A 34 7.05 -10.44 6.92
N ILE A 35 7.06 -11.00 5.72
CA ILE A 35 8.17 -11.73 5.14
C ILE A 35 8.80 -10.80 4.10
N PRO A 36 10.07 -10.38 4.28
CA PRO A 36 10.69 -9.46 3.35
C PRO A 36 11.07 -10.16 2.05
N PHE A 37 10.74 -9.53 0.93
CA PHE A 37 11.17 -9.90 -0.41
C PHE A 37 12.06 -8.78 -0.95
N ARG A 38 13.22 -9.11 -1.49
CA ARG A 38 14.14 -8.14 -2.10
C ARG A 38 14.03 -8.16 -3.61
N GLY A 39 13.79 -7.00 -4.21
CA GLY A 39 13.79 -6.84 -5.65
C GLY A 39 15.15 -7.15 -6.29
N GLU A 40 15.13 -7.53 -7.56
CA GLU A 40 16.30 -7.83 -8.37
C GLU A 40 16.59 -6.69 -9.32
N TYR A 41 17.88 -6.32 -9.47
CA TYR A 41 18.24 -5.28 -10.40
C TYR A 41 18.04 -5.70 -11.86
N ILE A 42 17.32 -4.88 -12.62
CA ILE A 42 17.14 -5.05 -14.06
C ILE A 42 17.15 -3.68 -14.75
N THR A 43 17.64 -3.64 -15.99
CA THR A 43 17.58 -2.45 -16.84
C THR A 43 16.64 -2.70 -18.02
N LYS A 44 16.01 -1.63 -18.52
CA LYS A 44 15.14 -1.72 -19.69
C LYS A 44 15.87 -2.29 -20.92
N SER A 45 17.15 -1.94 -21.12
CA SER A 45 17.97 -2.47 -22.22
C SER A 45 18.40 -3.92 -22.06
N GLY A 46 18.37 -4.46 -20.83
CA GLY A 46 18.73 -5.85 -20.53
C GLY A 46 17.51 -6.77 -20.39
N SER A 47 16.31 -6.32 -20.71
CA SER A 47 15.06 -7.05 -20.61
C SER A 47 14.35 -7.15 -21.95
N THR A 48 13.55 -8.18 -22.14
CA THR A 48 12.63 -8.34 -23.26
C THR A 48 11.32 -7.65 -22.94
N ALA A 49 10.72 -6.95 -23.91
CA ALA A 49 9.41 -6.31 -23.72
C ALA A 49 8.31 -7.35 -23.49
N GLY A 50 7.35 -7.04 -22.63
CA GLY A 50 6.21 -7.89 -22.27
C GLY A 50 5.15 -7.10 -21.51
N ASP A 51 4.30 -7.79 -20.74
CA ASP A 51 3.14 -7.21 -20.05
C ASP A 51 3.33 -7.14 -18.53
N ILE A 52 4.45 -7.62 -17.98
CA ILE A 52 4.71 -7.61 -16.54
C ILE A 52 5.25 -6.23 -16.11
N PRO A 53 4.58 -5.53 -15.20
CA PRO A 53 5.02 -4.21 -14.74
C PRO A 53 6.29 -4.28 -13.90
N VAL A 54 7.24 -3.39 -14.19
CA VAL A 54 8.48 -3.24 -13.41
C VAL A 54 8.31 -2.12 -12.39
N ILE A 55 8.42 -2.48 -11.13
CA ILE A 55 8.22 -1.59 -9.98
C ILE A 55 9.58 -1.06 -9.52
N LEU A 56 9.82 0.22 -9.78
CA LEU A 56 11.06 0.93 -9.46
C LEU A 56 10.90 1.86 -8.22
N GLY A 57 9.71 1.95 -7.66
CA GLY A 57 9.41 2.80 -6.51
C GLY A 57 8.66 4.09 -6.85
N GLY A 58 8.19 4.27 -8.08
CA GLY A 58 7.22 5.30 -8.46
C GLY A 58 5.77 4.91 -8.13
N GLN A 59 4.84 5.82 -8.39
CA GLN A 59 3.40 5.54 -8.27
C GLN A 59 2.91 4.60 -9.37
N GLU A 60 3.59 4.60 -10.51
CA GLU A 60 3.28 3.78 -11.67
C GLU A 60 4.46 2.91 -12.08
N PRO A 61 4.20 1.82 -12.83
CA PRO A 61 5.26 0.99 -13.40
C PRO A 61 6.21 1.81 -14.26
N ALA A 62 7.51 1.57 -14.12
CA ALA A 62 8.52 2.27 -14.90
C ALA A 62 8.55 1.84 -16.38
N TYR A 63 8.31 0.57 -16.64
CA TYR A 63 8.19 -0.09 -17.95
C TYR A 63 7.64 -1.51 -17.77
N TYR A 64 7.47 -2.26 -18.87
CA TYR A 64 6.92 -3.61 -18.86
C TYR A 64 7.90 -4.60 -19.51
N ILE A 65 7.97 -5.83 -18.96
CA ILE A 65 8.88 -6.91 -19.41
C ILE A 65 8.16 -8.26 -19.48
N ASP A 66 8.83 -9.29 -20.01
CA ASP A 66 8.29 -10.62 -20.24
C ASP A 66 8.41 -11.60 -19.04
N LYS A 67 9.02 -11.16 -17.92
CA LYS A 67 9.23 -12.00 -16.73
C LYS A 67 8.80 -11.29 -15.45
N CYS A 68 8.34 -12.06 -14.47
CA CYS A 68 8.08 -11.60 -13.10
C CYS A 68 9.11 -12.17 -12.13
N ASN A 69 9.29 -11.52 -10.99
CA ASN A 69 10.03 -12.06 -9.86
C ASN A 69 9.14 -12.22 -8.61
N HIS A 70 7.88 -11.79 -8.70
CA HIS A 70 6.87 -12.03 -7.68
C HIS A 70 5.49 -12.25 -8.31
N THR A 71 4.68 -13.10 -7.66
CA THR A 71 3.27 -13.37 -8.01
C THR A 71 2.42 -13.41 -6.75
N GLY A 72 1.18 -12.93 -6.84
CA GLY A 72 0.25 -12.81 -5.70
C GLY A 72 0.39 -11.48 -4.95
N GLU A 73 -0.37 -11.37 -3.87
CA GLU A 73 -0.45 -10.13 -3.09
C GLU A 73 0.88 -9.76 -2.43
N ILE A 74 1.34 -8.54 -2.66
CA ILE A 74 2.54 -8.00 -2.04
C ILE A 74 2.42 -6.48 -1.82
N VAL A 75 3.03 -5.98 -0.76
CA VAL A 75 3.23 -4.55 -0.53
C VAL A 75 4.67 -4.18 -0.87
N VAL A 76 4.84 -3.19 -1.73
CA VAL A 76 6.17 -2.71 -2.13
C VAL A 76 6.42 -1.33 -1.54
N VAL A 77 7.57 -1.16 -0.88
CA VAL A 77 8.06 0.11 -0.36
C VAL A 77 9.26 0.54 -1.22
N ALA A 78 9.16 1.69 -1.83
CA ALA A 78 10.22 2.29 -2.64
C ALA A 78 11.48 2.51 -1.79
N ARG A 79 12.64 2.05 -2.29
CA ARG A 79 13.89 2.12 -1.55
C ARG A 79 14.60 3.44 -1.70
N SER A 80 14.65 4.01 -2.90
CA SER A 80 15.54 5.11 -3.23
C SER A 80 14.88 6.26 -3.98
N GLY A 81 15.59 7.37 -4.10
CA GLY A 81 15.19 8.56 -4.84
C GLY A 81 14.16 9.42 -4.12
N VAL A 82 13.48 10.27 -4.89
CA VAL A 82 12.46 11.21 -4.39
C VAL A 82 11.30 10.44 -3.76
N SER A 83 10.89 9.33 -4.38
CA SER A 83 9.77 8.49 -3.94
C SER A 83 10.14 7.49 -2.84
N ALA A 84 11.37 7.49 -2.31
CA ALA A 84 11.73 6.56 -1.24
C ALA A 84 10.75 6.67 -0.06
N GLY A 85 10.20 5.51 0.36
CA GLY A 85 9.13 5.42 1.35
C GLY A 85 7.72 5.38 0.76
N PHE A 86 7.55 5.59 -0.55
CA PHE A 86 6.27 5.40 -1.21
C PHE A 86 5.82 3.93 -1.10
N VAL A 87 4.57 3.72 -0.76
CA VAL A 87 3.97 2.40 -0.51
C VAL A 87 2.93 2.08 -1.57
N SER A 88 3.08 0.95 -2.24
CA SER A 88 2.14 0.42 -3.24
C SER A 88 1.72 -1.01 -2.92
N TYR A 89 0.51 -1.38 -3.35
CA TYR A 89 -0.06 -2.72 -3.23
C TYR A 89 -0.23 -3.33 -4.61
N TRP A 90 0.11 -4.60 -4.75
CA TRP A 90 0.04 -5.35 -6.00
C TRP A 90 -0.58 -6.72 -5.74
N ASP A 91 -1.46 -7.15 -6.63
CA ASP A 91 -2.14 -8.46 -6.63
C ASP A 91 -2.10 -9.07 -8.04
N GLU A 92 -1.00 -8.84 -8.75
CA GLU A 92 -0.74 -9.36 -10.08
C GLU A 92 0.74 -9.73 -10.20
N PRO A 93 1.15 -10.50 -11.23
CA PRO A 93 2.57 -10.75 -11.47
C PRO A 93 3.32 -9.44 -11.70
N ILE A 94 4.37 -9.19 -10.92
CA ILE A 94 5.20 -7.97 -11.01
C ILE A 94 6.69 -8.31 -11.05
N PHE A 95 7.49 -7.35 -11.43
CA PHE A 95 8.94 -7.39 -11.27
C PHE A 95 9.38 -6.24 -10.37
N VAL A 96 9.75 -6.55 -9.13
CA VAL A 96 10.29 -5.56 -8.19
C VAL A 96 11.79 -5.40 -8.43
N THR A 97 12.26 -4.16 -8.67
CA THR A 97 13.68 -3.90 -8.89
C THR A 97 14.32 -3.08 -7.77
N ASP A 98 14.05 -1.80 -7.60
CA ASP A 98 14.62 -0.98 -6.52
C ASP A 98 13.60 -0.70 -5.41
N GLY A 99 13.12 -1.77 -4.78
CA GLY A 99 12.13 -1.73 -3.73
C GLY A 99 12.31 -2.85 -2.71
N PHE A 100 11.64 -2.71 -1.58
CA PHE A 100 11.44 -3.77 -0.61
C PHE A 100 10.03 -4.29 -0.75
N GLY A 101 9.86 -5.55 -1.15
CA GLY A 101 8.58 -6.25 -1.09
C GLY A 101 8.34 -6.80 0.32
N TYR A 102 7.09 -6.80 0.74
CA TYR A 102 6.65 -7.39 2.00
C TYR A 102 5.41 -8.24 1.75
N GLU A 103 5.58 -9.54 1.85
CA GLU A 103 4.46 -10.47 1.96
C GLU A 103 3.92 -10.46 3.39
N SER A 104 2.63 -10.64 3.57
CA SER A 104 2.05 -10.71 4.91
C SER A 104 2.44 -12.01 5.62
N ASN A 105 2.77 -11.94 6.91
CA ASN A 105 2.73 -13.12 7.75
C ASN A 105 1.28 -13.33 8.18
N SER A 106 0.60 -14.23 7.49
CA SER A 106 -0.85 -14.49 7.63
C SER A 106 -1.30 -14.91 9.04
N GLU A 107 -0.36 -15.29 9.92
CA GLU A 107 -0.66 -15.52 11.34
C GLU A 107 -1.05 -14.22 12.06
N TRP A 108 -0.50 -13.07 11.61
CA TRP A 108 -0.61 -11.79 12.30
C TRP A 108 -1.37 -10.72 11.52
N VAL A 109 -1.17 -10.65 10.21
CA VAL A 109 -1.76 -9.59 9.39
C VAL A 109 -2.24 -10.12 8.04
N THR A 110 -3.27 -9.48 7.48
CA THR A 110 -3.65 -9.62 6.07
C THR A 110 -2.81 -8.68 5.21
N THR A 111 -2.60 -9.00 3.93
CA THR A 111 -1.77 -8.18 3.03
C THR A 111 -2.37 -6.78 2.83
N LYS A 112 -3.68 -6.67 2.70
CA LYS A 112 -4.38 -5.39 2.60
C LYS A 112 -4.23 -4.55 3.87
N TYR A 113 -4.32 -5.15 5.05
CA TYR A 113 -4.08 -4.43 6.30
C TYR A 113 -2.63 -3.96 6.40
N LEU A 114 -1.66 -4.82 6.02
CA LEU A 114 -0.25 -4.46 5.95
C LEU A 114 -0.02 -3.26 5.02
N PHE A 115 -0.67 -3.24 3.86
CA PHE A 115 -0.64 -2.09 2.95
C PHE A 115 -1.11 -0.80 3.65
N TYR A 116 -2.29 -0.81 4.27
CA TYR A 116 -2.85 0.39 4.89
C TYR A 116 -2.02 0.93 6.06
N ILE A 117 -1.47 0.04 6.92
CA ILE A 117 -0.62 0.51 8.04
C ILE A 117 0.72 1.08 7.56
N LEU A 118 1.31 0.51 6.49
CA LEU A 118 2.52 1.06 5.86
C LEU A 118 2.20 2.38 5.15
N LYS A 119 1.11 2.45 4.40
CA LYS A 119 0.64 3.65 3.71
C LYS A 119 0.40 4.80 4.69
N ASN A 120 -0.22 4.53 5.83
CA ASN A 120 -0.44 5.53 6.89
C ASN A 120 0.87 6.09 7.46
N LYS A 121 1.99 5.35 7.38
CA LYS A 121 3.31 5.80 7.84
C LYS A 121 4.22 6.31 6.71
N GLU A 122 3.72 6.50 5.52
CA GLU A 122 4.50 6.87 4.33
C GLU A 122 5.35 8.13 4.55
N ASN A 123 4.82 9.15 5.22
CA ASN A 123 5.58 10.37 5.57
C ASN A 123 6.72 10.07 6.55
N GLU A 124 6.48 9.21 7.56
CA GLU A 124 7.50 8.77 8.52
C GLU A 124 8.59 7.98 7.79
N LEU A 125 8.21 7.02 6.95
CA LEU A 125 9.13 6.23 6.13
C LEU A 125 9.97 7.13 5.21
N ASN A 126 9.34 8.10 4.57
CA ASN A 126 10.03 9.08 3.73
C ASN A 126 11.08 9.88 4.53
N SER A 127 10.79 10.25 5.79
CA SER A 127 11.72 10.97 6.67
C SER A 127 12.94 10.13 7.10
N MET A 128 12.87 8.80 6.97
CA MET A 128 13.97 7.88 7.30
C MET A 128 15.08 7.84 6.23
N LYS A 129 14.92 8.55 5.12
CA LYS A 129 15.92 8.63 4.04
C LYS A 129 17.28 9.13 4.53
N ARG A 130 18.34 8.50 4.05
CA ARG A 130 19.74 8.84 4.32
C ARG A 130 20.52 8.90 3.00
N GLY A 131 21.55 9.75 2.95
CA GLY A 131 22.45 9.90 1.81
C GLY A 131 22.36 11.28 1.14
N ALA A 132 23.51 11.81 0.69
CA ALA A 132 23.61 13.17 0.14
C ALA A 132 23.33 13.25 -1.38
N GLY A 133 23.47 12.15 -2.12
CA GLY A 133 23.22 12.10 -3.57
C GLY A 133 21.86 11.51 -3.89
N VAL A 134 21.75 10.20 -3.89
CA VAL A 134 20.46 9.49 -4.01
C VAL A 134 20.06 9.01 -2.63
N PRO A 135 19.10 9.69 -1.97
CA PRO A 135 18.67 9.27 -0.64
C PRO A 135 17.96 7.91 -0.71
N HIS A 136 18.20 7.05 0.28
CA HIS A 136 17.59 5.72 0.36
C HIS A 136 17.20 5.35 1.78
N ILE A 137 16.23 4.44 1.91
CA ILE A 137 15.80 3.87 3.18
C ILE A 137 16.57 2.58 3.45
N SER A 138 16.98 2.38 4.70
CA SER A 138 17.59 1.13 5.14
C SER A 138 16.51 0.09 5.42
N GLY A 139 16.61 -1.12 4.82
CA GLY A 139 15.72 -2.23 5.12
C GLY A 139 15.78 -2.66 6.60
N ALA A 140 16.96 -2.56 7.23
CA ALA A 140 17.11 -2.84 8.65
C ALA A 140 16.33 -1.83 9.53
N ALA A 141 16.39 -0.53 9.18
CA ALA A 141 15.61 0.47 9.89
C ALA A 141 14.10 0.27 9.70
N LEU A 142 13.68 -0.11 8.48
CA LEU A 142 12.29 -0.41 8.15
C LEU A 142 11.75 -1.60 8.96
N SER A 143 12.55 -2.66 9.11
CA SER A 143 12.16 -3.89 9.82
C SER A 143 11.85 -3.67 11.31
N GLU A 144 12.41 -2.64 11.92
CA GLU A 144 12.20 -2.28 13.34
C GLU A 144 11.01 -1.34 13.57
N VAL A 145 10.41 -0.79 12.51
CA VAL A 145 9.22 0.06 12.63
C VAL A 145 8.07 -0.76 13.19
N LYS A 146 7.45 -0.25 14.24
CA LYS A 146 6.33 -0.94 14.92
C LYS A 146 4.99 -0.45 14.41
N PHE A 147 4.05 -1.40 14.32
CA PHE A 147 2.69 -1.17 13.87
C PHE A 147 1.68 -1.76 14.85
N PRO A 148 0.49 -1.14 15.00
CA PRO A 148 -0.60 -1.71 15.78
C PRO A 148 -1.20 -2.91 15.02
N VAL A 149 -1.31 -4.03 15.69
CA VAL A 149 -1.84 -5.28 15.11
C VAL A 149 -3.04 -5.73 15.95
N PRO A 150 -4.28 -5.44 15.52
CA PRO A 150 -5.50 -5.97 16.10
C PRO A 150 -5.75 -7.41 15.64
N SER A 151 -6.83 -8.03 16.10
CA SER A 151 -7.24 -9.35 15.62
C SER A 151 -7.52 -9.34 14.11
N LEU A 152 -7.33 -10.47 13.42
CA LEU A 152 -7.59 -10.59 11.97
C LEU A 152 -9.01 -10.13 11.60
N LYS A 153 -10.01 -10.49 12.41
CA LYS A 153 -11.40 -10.04 12.22
C LYS A 153 -11.53 -8.50 12.24
N GLU A 154 -10.82 -7.84 13.15
CA GLU A 154 -10.83 -6.37 13.21
C GLU A 154 -10.06 -5.75 12.06
N GLN A 155 -8.98 -6.39 11.59
CA GLN A 155 -8.27 -5.98 10.38
C GLN A 155 -9.18 -6.02 9.15
N GLU A 156 -9.92 -7.12 8.94
CA GLU A 156 -10.90 -7.25 7.85
C GLU A 156 -11.96 -6.13 7.90
N ARG A 157 -12.46 -5.82 9.10
CA ARG A 157 -13.41 -4.71 9.27
C ARG A 157 -12.80 -3.36 8.89
N ILE A 158 -11.57 -3.08 9.32
CA ILE A 158 -10.84 -1.84 8.98
C ILE A 158 -10.59 -1.77 7.48
N VAL A 159 -10.08 -2.83 6.88
CA VAL A 159 -9.80 -2.93 5.43
C VAL A 159 -11.06 -2.67 4.62
N SER A 160 -12.20 -3.31 4.97
CA SER A 160 -13.45 -3.12 4.23
C SER A 160 -13.95 -1.67 4.25
N ILE A 161 -13.71 -0.94 5.35
CA ILE A 161 -14.06 0.48 5.45
C ILE A 161 -13.11 1.31 4.56
N LEU A 162 -11.80 1.06 4.65
CA LEU A 162 -10.80 1.81 3.90
C LEU A 162 -10.91 1.58 2.39
N ASP A 163 -11.14 0.34 1.94
CA ASP A 163 -11.37 0.01 0.53
C ASP A 163 -12.60 0.76 -0.02
N ARG A 164 -13.68 0.88 0.77
CA ARG A 164 -14.87 1.67 0.37
C ARG A 164 -14.55 3.16 0.25
N PHE A 165 -13.75 3.72 1.15
CA PHE A 165 -13.32 5.11 1.04
C PHE A 165 -12.42 5.32 -0.17
N ASP A 166 -11.51 4.40 -0.45
CA ASP A 166 -10.63 4.45 -1.61
C ASP A 166 -11.44 4.45 -2.91
N THR A 167 -12.41 3.54 -3.04
CA THR A 167 -13.37 3.51 -4.16
C THR A 167 -14.12 4.83 -4.28
N LEU A 168 -14.71 5.36 -3.20
CA LEU A 168 -15.45 6.62 -3.22
C LEU A 168 -14.59 7.82 -3.64
N CYS A 169 -13.30 7.82 -3.31
CA CYS A 169 -12.40 8.92 -3.64
C CYS A 169 -11.81 8.83 -5.05
N ASN A 170 -11.57 7.61 -5.54
CA ASN A 170 -10.76 7.40 -6.75
C ASN A 170 -11.55 6.79 -7.91
N ASP A 171 -12.74 6.22 -7.67
CA ASP A 171 -13.57 5.67 -8.75
C ASP A 171 -14.16 6.80 -9.60
N ILE A 172 -13.87 6.77 -10.88
CA ILE A 172 -14.34 7.78 -11.86
C ILE A 172 -15.83 7.61 -12.15
N SER A 173 -16.37 6.40 -12.05
CA SER A 173 -17.76 6.07 -12.42
C SER A 173 -18.75 6.21 -11.26
N GLU A 174 -18.34 5.87 -10.04
CA GLU A 174 -19.23 5.78 -8.86
C GLU A 174 -18.74 6.62 -7.67
N GLY A 175 -17.55 7.25 -7.78
CA GLY A 175 -16.92 7.97 -6.69
C GLY A 175 -17.21 9.47 -6.65
N LEU A 176 -16.54 10.19 -5.74
CA LEU A 176 -16.61 11.65 -5.62
C LEU A 176 -16.31 12.41 -6.92
N PRO A 177 -15.37 11.97 -7.80
CA PRO A 177 -15.15 12.64 -9.09
C PRO A 177 -16.40 12.66 -9.96
N ALA A 178 -17.14 11.54 -10.06
CA ALA A 178 -18.40 11.47 -10.82
C ALA A 178 -19.49 12.36 -10.21
N GLU A 179 -19.61 12.40 -8.88
CA GLU A 179 -20.54 13.29 -8.19
C GLU A 179 -20.20 14.77 -8.45
N ILE A 180 -18.92 15.16 -8.39
CA ILE A 180 -18.47 16.54 -8.68
C ILE A 180 -18.83 16.92 -10.12
N GLU A 181 -18.56 16.05 -11.11
CA GLU A 181 -18.89 16.30 -12.51
C GLU A 181 -20.41 16.45 -12.72
N ALA A 182 -21.21 15.59 -12.09
CA ALA A 182 -22.66 15.65 -12.16
C ALA A 182 -23.19 16.98 -11.57
N ARG A 183 -22.64 17.42 -10.41
CA ARG A 183 -22.99 18.70 -9.78
C ARG A 183 -22.59 19.89 -10.62
N GLN A 184 -21.43 19.84 -11.28
CA GLN A 184 -20.97 20.89 -12.17
C GLN A 184 -21.90 21.03 -13.38
N LYS A 185 -22.28 19.94 -14.04
CA LYS A 185 -23.25 19.93 -15.15
C LYS A 185 -24.62 20.49 -14.69
N GLN A 186 -25.07 20.11 -13.49
CA GLN A 186 -26.29 20.66 -12.91
C GLN A 186 -26.21 22.16 -12.67
N TYR A 187 -25.09 22.65 -12.12
CA TYR A 187 -24.84 24.06 -11.92
C TYR A 187 -24.87 24.85 -13.26
N GLU A 188 -24.16 24.36 -14.28
CA GLU A 188 -24.10 24.97 -15.61
C GLU A 188 -25.49 25.07 -16.23
N TYR A 189 -26.26 23.97 -16.16
CA TYR A 189 -27.65 23.95 -16.66
C TYR A 189 -28.54 25.02 -16.00
N TYR A 190 -28.53 25.11 -14.66
CA TYR A 190 -29.35 26.10 -13.96
C TYR A 190 -28.84 27.52 -14.14
N ARG A 191 -27.54 27.73 -14.17
CA ARG A 191 -26.94 29.05 -14.49
C ARG A 191 -27.43 29.53 -15.85
N ASP A 192 -27.32 28.74 -16.87
CA ASP A 192 -27.70 29.14 -18.23
C ASP A 192 -29.21 29.37 -18.34
N LYS A 193 -30.00 28.53 -17.64
CA LYS A 193 -31.45 28.72 -17.57
C LYS A 193 -31.86 30.03 -16.87
N LEU A 194 -31.20 30.38 -15.78
CA LEU A 194 -31.48 31.59 -14.99
C LEU A 194 -31.00 32.84 -15.69
N LEU A 195 -29.94 32.78 -16.48
CA LEU A 195 -29.36 33.91 -17.19
C LEU A 195 -29.91 34.06 -18.62
N SER A 196 -30.74 33.13 -19.09
CA SER A 196 -31.41 33.26 -20.38
C SER A 196 -32.65 34.15 -20.26
N PHE A 197 -32.49 35.46 -20.62
CA PHE A 197 -33.60 36.40 -20.68
C PHE A 197 -34.26 36.35 -22.06
N LYS A 198 -35.61 36.25 -22.10
CA LYS A 198 -36.37 36.46 -23.34
C LYS A 198 -36.52 37.94 -23.57
N GLU A 199 -36.11 38.43 -24.74
CA GLU A 199 -36.49 39.80 -25.18
C GLU A 199 -38.02 39.91 -25.20
N LEU A 200 -38.54 40.85 -24.44
CA LEU A 200 -39.93 41.29 -24.58
C LEU A 200 -40.02 42.01 -25.92
N LYS A 201 -40.62 41.41 -26.93
CA LYS A 201 -40.96 42.10 -28.15
C LYS A 201 -42.02 43.20 -27.81
N PRO A 202 -41.81 44.44 -28.25
CA PRO A 202 -42.74 45.52 -28.01
C PRO A 202 -44.11 45.28 -28.64
#